data_02dc73fe858a62ff0151c614a18419b5
#
_entry.id   02dc73fe858a62ff0151c614a18419b5
#
_cell.length_a   1.000
_cell.length_b   1.000
_cell.length_c   1.000
_cell.angle_alpha   90.00
_cell.angle_beta   90.00
_cell.angle_gamma   90.00
#
_symmetry.space_group_name_H-M   'P 1'
#
loop_
_entity.id
_entity.type
_entity.pdbx_description
1 polymer ?
#
loop_
_entity_poly.entity_id
_entity_poly.type
_entity_poly.pdbx_seq_one_letter_code
_entity_poly.pdbx_strand_id
1 'polypeptide(L)'
;LDINDQAVNSYLEPNQYRVPFRNMVYIGDSDTDIPCMKLVNINGGHSIGVYNSETKDKSKVFRMLDENRIKYFAPADYTEGSKLEQLVQQIIDRTITNEILEDVHFDCIAEKLDETRGQSEEELKKEELIDKLEDSSNFANTHSIIEQMSEIKEWSEDQKCKLFKIALENNQ
;
A
#
# COMPACT_ATOMS: atom_id res chain seq x y z
N LEU A 1 7.19 30.98 -0.14
CA LEU A 1 7.68 29.65 -0.56
C LEU A 1 9.19 29.77 -0.65
N ASP A 2 9.89 29.11 0.26
CA ASP A 2 11.35 29.03 0.21
C ASP A 2 11.75 28.04 -0.90
N ILE A 3 12.44 28.54 -1.94
CA ILE A 3 12.89 27.74 -3.10
C ILE A 3 13.91 26.67 -2.66
N ASN A 4 14.50 26.82 -1.48
CA ASN A 4 15.47 25.88 -0.91
C ASN A 4 14.84 24.85 0.05
N ASP A 5 13.54 24.84 0.24
CA ASP A 5 12.89 23.87 1.08
C ASP A 5 12.89 22.48 0.41
N GLN A 6 13.85 21.65 0.77
CA GLN A 6 13.98 20.27 0.30
C GLN A 6 12.89 19.34 0.87
N ALA A 7 12.08 19.81 1.81
CA ALA A 7 11.01 19.02 2.43
C ALA A 7 10.01 18.51 1.38
N VAL A 8 9.80 19.25 0.29
CA VAL A 8 8.93 18.84 -0.84
C VAL A 8 9.45 17.60 -1.56
N ASN A 9 10.76 17.36 -1.52
CA ASN A 9 11.42 16.24 -2.18
C ASN A 9 11.71 15.07 -1.23
N SER A 10 11.37 15.20 0.06
CA SER A 10 11.56 14.13 1.03
C SER A 10 10.62 12.97 0.69
N TYR A 11 11.15 11.75 0.71
CA TYR A 11 10.32 10.56 0.63
C TYR A 11 9.41 10.52 1.86
N LEU A 12 8.13 10.41 1.62
CA LEU A 12 7.11 10.20 2.64
C LEU A 12 6.44 8.86 2.37
N GLU A 13 6.24 8.09 3.42
CA GLU A 13 5.39 6.91 3.35
C GLU A 13 3.97 7.32 2.92
N PRO A 14 3.23 6.46 2.18
CA PRO A 14 1.90 6.80 1.67
C PRO A 14 0.95 7.36 2.71
N ASN A 15 1.08 6.97 3.97
CA ASN A 15 0.24 7.39 5.08
C ASN A 15 0.68 8.72 5.73
N GLN A 16 1.86 9.22 5.39
CA GLN A 16 2.36 10.51 5.88
C GLN A 16 1.89 11.69 5.02
N TYR A 17 1.29 11.41 3.85
CA TYR A 17 0.66 12.46 3.04
C TYR A 17 -0.63 12.92 3.71
N ARG A 18 -0.82 14.24 3.79
CA ARG A 18 -2.08 14.83 4.29
C ARG A 18 -3.31 14.32 3.53
N VAL A 19 -3.17 14.08 2.23
CA VAL A 19 -4.16 13.43 1.38
C VAL A 19 -3.43 12.35 0.60
N PRO A 20 -3.54 11.07 0.98
CA PRO A 20 -2.92 9.98 0.26
C PRO A 20 -3.54 9.83 -1.13
N PHE A 21 -2.77 9.36 -2.10
CA PHE A 21 -3.25 9.18 -3.48
C PHE A 21 -4.49 8.29 -3.58
N ARG A 22 -4.63 7.28 -2.72
CA ARG A 22 -5.79 6.39 -2.68
C ARG A 22 -7.11 7.14 -2.45
N ASN A 23 -7.06 8.33 -1.85
CA ASN A 23 -8.21 9.20 -1.57
C ASN A 23 -8.38 10.30 -2.61
N MET A 24 -7.60 10.30 -3.68
CA MET A 24 -7.70 11.28 -4.75
C MET A 24 -8.59 10.79 -5.88
N VAL A 25 -9.43 11.71 -6.37
CA VAL A 25 -10.19 11.53 -7.61
C VAL A 25 -9.72 12.57 -8.61
N TYR A 26 -9.21 12.13 -9.75
CA TYR A 26 -8.81 13.01 -10.84
C TYR A 26 -9.83 12.92 -11.99
N ILE A 27 -10.37 14.05 -12.39
CA ILE A 27 -11.34 14.16 -13.50
C ILE A 27 -10.70 14.99 -14.61
N GLY A 28 -10.69 14.49 -15.84
CA GLY A 28 -10.09 15.18 -16.96
C GLY A 28 -10.65 14.73 -18.31
N ASP A 29 -10.46 15.57 -19.33
CA ASP A 29 -10.96 15.33 -20.68
C ASP A 29 -9.86 15.37 -21.76
N SER A 30 -8.62 15.67 -21.38
CA SER A 30 -7.56 15.96 -22.32
C SER A 30 -6.36 15.02 -22.25
N ASP A 31 -5.58 14.96 -23.33
CA ASP A 31 -4.34 14.19 -23.37
C ASP A 31 -3.28 14.74 -22.40
N THR A 32 -3.39 16.01 -22.03
CA THR A 32 -2.52 16.65 -21.03
C THR A 32 -2.81 16.20 -19.61
N ASP A 33 -4.00 15.66 -19.33
CA ASP A 33 -4.38 15.13 -18.03
C ASP A 33 -3.82 13.72 -17.77
N ILE A 34 -3.43 13.02 -18.85
CA ILE A 34 -3.02 11.62 -18.81
C ILE A 34 -1.90 11.34 -17.79
N PRO A 35 -0.83 12.15 -17.68
CA PRO A 35 0.22 11.91 -16.69
C PRO A 35 -0.32 11.92 -15.25
N CYS A 36 -1.19 12.88 -14.93
CA CYS A 36 -1.82 13.00 -13.62
C CYS A 36 -2.79 11.85 -13.35
N MET A 37 -3.62 11.48 -14.31
CA MET A 37 -4.53 10.34 -14.24
C MET A 37 -3.78 9.04 -13.96
N LYS A 38 -2.68 8.80 -14.69
CA LYS A 38 -1.84 7.63 -14.51
C LYS A 38 -1.19 7.60 -13.13
N LEU A 39 -0.67 8.74 -12.67
CA LEU A 39 -0.05 8.86 -11.36
C LEU A 39 -1.05 8.53 -10.24
N VAL A 40 -2.24 9.10 -10.29
CA VAL A 40 -3.31 8.83 -9.33
C VAL A 40 -3.70 7.35 -9.34
N ASN A 41 -3.88 6.75 -10.52
CA ASN A 41 -4.25 5.35 -10.66
C ASN A 41 -3.21 4.37 -10.10
N ILE A 42 -1.93 4.60 -10.40
CA ILE A 42 -0.82 3.73 -9.95
C ILE A 42 -0.73 3.73 -8.42
N ASN A 43 -1.01 4.87 -7.80
CA ASN A 43 -0.96 5.03 -6.35
C ASN A 43 -2.30 4.76 -5.64
N GLY A 44 -3.19 4.00 -6.26
CA GLY A 44 -4.44 3.52 -5.63
C GLY A 44 -5.63 4.44 -5.74
N GLY A 45 -5.46 5.69 -6.22
CA GLY A 45 -6.55 6.63 -6.43
C GLY A 45 -7.44 6.32 -7.65
N HIS A 46 -8.31 7.25 -7.98
CA HIS A 46 -9.32 7.08 -9.02
C HIS A 46 -9.18 8.15 -10.10
N SER A 47 -9.21 7.76 -11.37
CA SER A 47 -9.26 8.68 -12.50
C SER A 47 -10.53 8.46 -13.33
N ILE A 48 -11.17 9.56 -13.73
CA ILE A 48 -12.40 9.59 -14.50
C ILE A 48 -12.13 10.42 -15.76
N GLY A 49 -12.23 9.79 -16.93
CA GLY A 49 -12.25 10.50 -18.20
C GLY A 49 -13.65 11.04 -18.47
N VAL A 50 -13.76 12.31 -18.84
CA VAL A 50 -15.04 12.87 -19.23
C VAL A 50 -15.09 13.18 -20.72
N TYR A 51 -16.28 13.02 -21.30
CA TYR A 51 -16.54 13.31 -22.69
C TYR A 51 -17.69 14.33 -22.81
N ASN A 52 -17.70 15.08 -23.93
CA ASN A 52 -18.73 16.08 -24.18
C ASN A 52 -20.13 15.41 -24.28
N SER A 53 -21.05 15.87 -23.42
CA SER A 53 -22.41 15.33 -23.32
C SER A 53 -23.28 15.61 -24.56
N GLU A 54 -22.98 16.66 -25.33
CA GLU A 54 -23.72 17.05 -26.54
C GLU A 54 -23.31 16.20 -27.74
N THR A 55 -22.01 16.10 -28.02
CA THR A 55 -21.51 15.31 -29.16
C THR A 55 -21.57 13.83 -28.93
N LYS A 56 -21.56 13.38 -27.65
CA LYS A 56 -21.55 11.98 -27.23
C LYS A 56 -20.39 11.15 -27.82
N ASP A 57 -19.36 11.83 -28.35
CA ASP A 57 -18.18 11.15 -28.85
C ASP A 57 -17.35 10.58 -27.67
N LYS A 58 -17.21 9.27 -27.64
CA LYS A 58 -16.51 8.52 -26.62
C LYS A 58 -15.19 7.94 -27.10
N SER A 59 -14.80 8.16 -28.35
CA SER A 59 -13.61 7.56 -28.97
C SER A 59 -12.34 7.79 -28.13
N LYS A 60 -12.21 8.99 -27.59
CA LYS A 60 -11.06 9.39 -26.74
C LYS A 60 -11.04 8.63 -25.39
N VAL A 61 -12.16 8.62 -24.67
CA VAL A 61 -12.22 7.95 -23.36
C VAL A 61 -12.12 6.43 -23.48
N PHE A 62 -12.57 5.83 -24.60
CA PHE A 62 -12.36 4.42 -24.88
C PHE A 62 -10.88 4.11 -25.07
N ARG A 63 -10.17 4.90 -25.89
CA ARG A 63 -8.72 4.76 -26.03
C ARG A 63 -8.00 4.90 -24.70
N MET A 64 -8.37 5.88 -23.86
CA MET A 64 -7.77 6.08 -22.54
C MET A 64 -8.04 4.90 -21.61
N LEU A 65 -9.20 4.26 -21.72
CA LEU A 65 -9.57 3.07 -20.96
C LEU A 65 -8.74 1.85 -21.42
N ASP A 66 -8.65 1.61 -22.73
CA ASP A 66 -7.87 0.51 -23.32
C ASP A 66 -6.37 0.61 -22.97
N GLU A 67 -5.85 1.82 -22.88
CA GLU A 67 -4.47 2.11 -22.48
C GLU A 67 -4.26 2.11 -20.95
N ASN A 68 -5.27 1.74 -20.15
CA ASN A 68 -5.25 1.77 -18.67
C ASN A 68 -4.88 3.13 -18.07
N ARG A 69 -5.25 4.23 -18.74
CA ARG A 69 -4.97 5.59 -18.29
C ARG A 69 -6.06 6.13 -17.37
N ILE A 70 -7.29 5.63 -17.55
CA ILE A 70 -8.44 5.93 -16.70
C ILE A 70 -9.08 4.63 -16.20
N LYS A 71 -9.77 4.71 -15.06
CA LYS A 71 -10.57 3.60 -14.51
C LYS A 71 -12.04 3.68 -14.94
N TYR A 72 -12.54 4.89 -15.10
CA TYR A 72 -13.94 5.16 -15.38
C TYR A 72 -14.09 6.27 -16.39
N PHE A 73 -15.29 6.35 -17.02
CA PHE A 73 -15.65 7.51 -17.83
C PHE A 73 -17.13 7.88 -17.64
N ALA A 74 -17.44 9.16 -17.80
CA ALA A 74 -18.79 9.70 -17.69
C ALA A 74 -18.98 10.88 -18.67
N PRO A 75 -20.23 11.29 -18.96
CA PRO A 75 -20.46 12.59 -19.59
C PRO A 75 -19.89 13.72 -18.74
N ALA A 76 -19.43 14.80 -19.36
CA ALA A 76 -19.00 16.02 -18.68
C ALA A 76 -20.25 16.81 -18.20
N ASP A 77 -21.00 16.19 -17.31
CA ASP A 77 -22.21 16.74 -16.70
C ASP A 77 -21.99 16.77 -15.18
N TYR A 78 -21.88 17.99 -14.65
CA TYR A 78 -21.60 18.25 -13.23
C TYR A 78 -22.86 18.64 -12.42
N THR A 79 -24.02 18.41 -12.99
CA THR A 79 -25.30 18.71 -12.33
C THR A 79 -25.63 17.65 -11.28
N GLU A 80 -26.48 18.02 -10.32
CA GLU A 80 -27.00 17.11 -9.31
C GLU A 80 -27.76 15.92 -9.97
N GLY A 81 -27.50 14.72 -9.46
CA GLY A 81 -28.09 13.48 -10.00
C GLY A 81 -27.42 12.99 -11.29
N SER A 82 -26.39 13.67 -11.80
CA SER A 82 -25.69 13.24 -13.00
C SER A 82 -24.92 11.92 -12.78
N LYS A 83 -24.61 11.24 -13.89
CA LYS A 83 -23.82 10.02 -13.85
C LYS A 83 -22.42 10.25 -13.25
N LEU A 84 -21.83 11.41 -13.50
CA LEU A 84 -20.53 11.78 -12.96
C LEU A 84 -20.60 11.95 -11.45
N GLU A 85 -21.58 12.66 -10.94
CA GLU A 85 -21.80 12.84 -9.51
C GLU A 85 -22.02 11.50 -8.80
N GLN A 86 -22.92 10.66 -9.31
CA GLN A 86 -23.17 9.32 -8.74
C GLN A 86 -21.88 8.47 -8.67
N LEU A 87 -21.05 8.53 -9.71
CA LEU A 87 -19.78 7.82 -9.74
C LEU A 87 -18.81 8.35 -8.68
N VAL A 88 -18.71 9.67 -8.52
CA VAL A 88 -17.88 10.29 -7.50
C VAL A 88 -18.35 9.93 -6.10
N GLN A 89 -19.67 9.95 -5.85
CA GLN A 89 -20.23 9.53 -4.57
C GLN A 89 -19.89 8.08 -4.24
N GLN A 90 -20.01 7.15 -5.20
CA GLN A 90 -19.63 5.75 -5.00
C GLN A 90 -18.13 5.57 -4.69
N ILE A 91 -17.29 6.40 -5.30
CA ILE A 91 -15.85 6.41 -4.99
C ILE A 91 -15.60 6.92 -3.56
N ILE A 92 -16.31 7.97 -3.15
CA ILE A 92 -16.21 8.52 -1.79
C ILE A 92 -16.64 7.47 -0.76
N ASP A 93 -17.78 6.81 -0.97
CA ASP A 93 -18.26 5.76 -0.07
C ASP A 93 -17.26 4.61 0.07
N ARG A 94 -16.67 4.20 -1.04
CA ARG A 94 -15.59 3.20 -1.04
C ARG A 94 -14.37 3.69 -0.27
N THR A 95 -13.98 4.94 -0.47
CA THR A 95 -12.83 5.54 0.21
C THR A 95 -13.04 5.58 1.73
N ILE A 96 -14.22 5.98 2.19
CA ILE A 96 -14.59 5.96 3.61
C ILE A 96 -14.43 4.55 4.19
N THR A 97 -14.94 3.54 3.50
CA THR A 97 -14.83 2.15 3.96
C THR A 97 -13.36 1.67 3.99
N ASN A 98 -12.55 2.06 3.01
CA ASN A 98 -11.13 1.72 2.98
C ASN A 98 -10.37 2.39 4.14
N GLU A 99 -10.67 3.65 4.48
CA GLU A 99 -10.02 4.34 5.60
C GLU A 99 -10.31 3.67 6.95
N ILE A 100 -11.50 3.12 7.13
CA ILE A 100 -11.81 2.30 8.33
C ILE A 100 -10.88 1.09 8.44
N LEU A 101 -10.57 0.43 7.30
CA LEU A 101 -9.63 -0.70 7.29
C LEU A 101 -8.18 -0.26 7.53
N GLU A 102 -7.79 0.91 7.04
CA GLU A 102 -6.48 1.50 7.34
C GLU A 102 -6.33 1.80 8.82
N ASP A 103 -7.37 2.34 9.48
CA ASP A 103 -7.37 2.57 10.93
C ASP A 103 -7.17 1.26 11.70
N VAL A 104 -7.88 0.18 11.33
CA VAL A 104 -7.67 -1.15 11.91
C VAL A 104 -6.23 -1.64 11.69
N HIS A 105 -5.64 -1.40 10.52
CA HIS A 105 -4.25 -1.76 10.25
C HIS A 105 -3.28 -1.00 11.17
N PHE A 106 -3.51 0.29 11.41
CA PHE A 106 -2.69 1.08 12.34
C PHE A 106 -2.84 0.59 13.78
N ASP A 107 -4.04 0.21 14.20
CA ASP A 107 -4.27 -0.38 15.53
C ASP A 107 -3.47 -1.68 15.69
N CYS A 108 -3.45 -2.55 14.67
CA CYS A 108 -2.62 -3.76 14.68
C CYS A 108 -1.11 -3.46 14.78
N ILE A 109 -0.63 -2.42 14.08
CA ILE A 109 0.78 -1.98 14.19
C ILE A 109 1.07 -1.45 15.59
N ALA A 110 0.16 -0.66 16.15
CA ALA A 110 0.31 -0.09 17.50
C ALA A 110 0.35 -1.19 18.56
N GLU A 111 -0.53 -2.18 18.46
CA GLU A 111 -0.55 -3.37 19.34
C GLU A 111 0.77 -4.13 19.28
N LYS A 112 1.27 -4.40 18.07
CA LYS A 112 2.59 -5.05 17.88
C LYS A 112 3.72 -4.24 18.54
N LEU A 113 3.72 -2.91 18.35
CA LEU A 113 4.74 -2.03 18.94
C LEU A 113 4.68 -2.02 20.48
N ASP A 114 3.47 -2.05 21.04
CA ASP A 114 3.31 -2.08 22.50
C ASP A 114 3.75 -3.45 23.11
N GLU A 115 3.48 -4.55 22.44
CA GLU A 115 3.96 -5.88 22.86
C GLU A 115 5.48 -6.00 22.76
N THR A 116 6.09 -5.38 21.76
CA THR A 116 7.56 -5.35 21.59
C THR A 116 8.25 -4.25 22.40
N ARG A 117 7.49 -3.40 23.09
CA ARG A 117 8.00 -2.28 23.90
C ARG A 117 8.79 -2.79 25.10
N GLY A 118 10.09 -2.61 25.05
CA GLY A 118 11.01 -3.07 26.12
C GLY A 118 11.87 -4.28 25.73
N GLN A 119 11.62 -4.88 24.58
CA GLN A 119 12.57 -5.85 24.02
C GLN A 119 13.79 -5.08 23.47
N SER A 120 14.98 -5.63 23.72
CA SER A 120 16.19 -5.05 23.11
C SER A 120 16.18 -5.32 21.60
N GLU A 121 16.86 -4.47 20.82
CA GLU A 121 17.02 -4.67 19.37
C GLU A 121 17.60 -6.07 19.06
N GLU A 122 18.43 -6.57 19.95
CA GLU A 122 18.99 -7.92 19.86
C GLU A 122 17.92 -9.00 20.06
N GLU A 123 16.98 -8.84 21.00
CA GLU A 123 15.88 -9.79 21.21
C GLU A 123 14.91 -9.80 20.04
N LEU A 124 14.57 -8.65 19.48
CA LEU A 124 13.74 -8.54 18.27
C LEU A 124 14.39 -9.25 17.09
N LYS A 125 15.70 -9.08 16.90
CA LYS A 125 16.45 -9.76 15.84
C LYS A 125 16.45 -11.29 16.03
N LYS A 126 16.55 -11.77 17.28
CA LYS A 126 16.49 -13.21 17.61
C LYS A 126 15.14 -13.81 17.25
N GLU A 127 14.03 -13.15 17.61
CA GLU A 127 12.68 -13.61 17.27
C GLU A 127 12.45 -13.61 15.77
N GLU A 128 12.84 -12.54 15.06
CA GLU A 128 12.74 -12.45 13.59
C GLU A 128 13.50 -13.59 12.88
N LEU A 129 14.67 -13.97 13.39
CA LEU A 129 15.43 -15.08 12.83
C LEU A 129 14.79 -16.45 13.10
N ILE A 130 14.14 -16.64 14.24
CA ILE A 130 13.39 -17.84 14.57
C ILE A 130 12.19 -17.99 13.63
N ASP A 131 11.40 -16.93 13.45
CA ASP A 131 10.24 -16.90 12.57
C ASP A 131 10.64 -17.17 11.10
N LYS A 132 11.70 -16.52 10.62
CA LYS A 132 12.25 -16.77 9.29
C LYS A 132 12.72 -18.23 9.11
N LEU A 133 13.25 -18.86 10.15
CA LEU A 133 13.68 -20.25 10.11
C LEU A 133 12.48 -21.19 10.05
N GLU A 134 11.41 -20.89 10.79
CA GLU A 134 10.16 -21.66 10.80
C GLU A 134 9.48 -21.62 9.42
N ASP A 135 9.43 -20.44 8.81
CA ASP A 135 8.82 -20.25 7.47
C ASP A 135 9.73 -20.71 6.32
N SER A 136 10.96 -21.12 6.59
CA SER A 136 11.93 -21.45 5.56
C SER A 136 11.65 -22.79 4.90
N SER A 137 11.27 -22.78 3.62
CA SER A 137 11.02 -23.97 2.79
C SER A 137 12.17 -24.28 1.81
N ASN A 138 13.25 -23.52 1.83
CA ASN A 138 14.36 -23.63 0.85
C ASN A 138 15.70 -23.75 1.58
N PHE A 139 16.46 -24.82 1.24
CA PHE A 139 17.77 -25.12 1.85
C PHE A 139 18.75 -23.92 1.84
N ALA A 140 18.80 -23.14 0.74
CA ALA A 140 19.70 -21.99 0.65
C ALA A 140 19.32 -20.88 1.64
N ASN A 141 18.01 -20.61 1.80
CA ASN A 141 17.51 -19.64 2.75
C ASN A 141 17.75 -20.10 4.20
N THR A 142 17.46 -21.37 4.49
CA THR A 142 17.71 -21.98 5.80
C THR A 142 19.17 -21.86 6.20
N HIS A 143 20.10 -22.14 5.28
CA HIS A 143 21.53 -22.03 5.54
C HIS A 143 21.98 -20.60 5.86
N SER A 144 21.49 -19.64 5.09
CA SER A 144 21.78 -18.20 5.33
C SER A 144 21.24 -17.71 6.68
N ILE A 145 20.06 -18.19 7.10
CA ILE A 145 19.47 -17.85 8.41
C ILE A 145 20.33 -18.45 9.54
N ILE A 146 20.72 -19.70 9.40
CA ILE A 146 21.59 -20.39 10.40
C ILE A 146 22.93 -19.68 10.54
N GLU A 147 23.54 -19.20 9.43
CA GLU A 147 24.76 -18.40 9.50
C GLU A 147 24.57 -17.13 10.34
N GLN A 148 23.49 -16.38 10.10
CA GLN A 148 23.17 -15.18 10.90
C GLN A 148 22.91 -15.51 12.38
N MET A 149 22.23 -16.65 12.65
CA MET A 149 21.99 -17.11 14.01
C MET A 149 23.28 -17.52 14.74
N SER A 150 24.27 -18.02 14.04
CA SER A 150 25.59 -18.42 14.61
C SER A 150 26.39 -17.23 15.14
N GLU A 151 26.10 -16.01 14.70
CA GLU A 151 26.72 -14.78 15.19
C GLU A 151 26.19 -14.37 16.57
N ILE A 152 25.02 -14.88 16.97
CA ILE A 152 24.36 -14.56 18.23
C ILE A 152 24.90 -15.50 19.34
N LYS A 153 25.45 -14.89 20.38
CA LYS A 153 26.17 -15.63 21.43
C LYS A 153 25.26 -16.24 22.50
N GLU A 154 24.15 -15.59 22.79
CA GLU A 154 23.27 -15.99 23.88
C GLU A 154 21.83 -16.11 23.41
N TRP A 155 21.22 -17.24 23.66
CA TRP A 155 19.81 -17.56 23.40
C TRP A 155 19.11 -17.90 24.71
N SER A 156 17.90 -17.40 24.92
CA SER A 156 17.07 -17.79 26.08
C SER A 156 16.67 -19.26 26.00
N GLU A 157 16.29 -19.87 27.13
CA GLU A 157 15.85 -21.26 27.17
C GLU A 157 14.58 -21.47 26.32
N ASP A 158 13.66 -20.50 26.29
CA ASP A 158 12.45 -20.55 25.47
C ASP A 158 12.79 -20.51 23.97
N GLN A 159 13.72 -19.64 23.56
CA GLN A 159 14.19 -19.57 22.19
C GLN A 159 14.88 -20.86 21.75
N LYS A 160 15.72 -21.45 22.61
CA LYS A 160 16.34 -22.77 22.34
C LYS A 160 15.30 -23.85 22.16
N CYS A 161 14.23 -23.86 23.00
CA CYS A 161 13.13 -24.80 22.85
C CYS A 161 12.38 -24.68 21.55
N LYS A 162 12.13 -23.43 21.08
CA LYS A 162 11.52 -23.14 19.76
C LYS A 162 12.40 -23.67 18.63
N LEU A 163 13.70 -23.33 18.64
CA LEU A 163 14.66 -23.79 17.64
C LEU A 163 14.76 -25.31 17.57
N PHE A 164 14.71 -25.97 18.72
CA PHE A 164 14.75 -27.43 18.76
C PHE A 164 13.48 -28.08 18.18
N LYS A 165 12.32 -27.49 18.38
CA LYS A 165 11.08 -27.93 17.73
C LYS A 165 11.14 -27.78 16.21
N ILE A 166 11.55 -26.62 15.71
CA ILE A 166 11.72 -26.37 14.27
C ILE A 166 12.69 -27.39 13.65
N ALA A 167 13.81 -27.66 14.32
CA ALA A 167 14.79 -28.66 13.84
C ALA A 167 14.22 -30.08 13.80
N LEU A 168 13.32 -30.47 14.72
CA LEU A 168 12.65 -31.76 14.71
C LEU A 168 11.62 -31.88 13.58
N GLU A 169 10.86 -30.84 13.33
CA GLU A 169 9.83 -30.80 12.30
C GLU A 169 10.43 -30.84 10.88
N ASN A 170 11.58 -30.19 10.67
CA ASN A 170 12.29 -30.20 9.40
C ASN A 170 13.11 -31.47 9.12
N ASN A 171 13.20 -32.40 10.05
CA ASN A 171 13.88 -33.69 9.86
C ASN A 171 12.93 -34.85 9.49
N GLN A 172 11.65 -34.59 9.20
CA GLN A 172 10.68 -35.54 8.66
C GLN A 172 10.50 -35.35 7.15
#